data_36d3686a9d091b74495facd7cccdd3e4
#
_entry.id   36d3686a9d091b74495facd7cccdd3e4
#
_cell.length_a   1.000
_cell.length_b   1.000
_cell.length_c   1.000
_cell.angle_alpha   90.00
_cell.angle_beta   90.00
_cell.angle_gamma   90.00
#
_symmetry.space_group_name_H-M   'P 1'
#
loop_
_entity.id
_entity.type
_entity.pdbx_description
1 polymer ?
#
loop_
_entity_poly.entity_id
_entity_poly.type
_entity_poly.pdbx_seq_one_letter_code
_entity_poly.pdbx_strand_id
1 'polypeptide(L)'
;MKTRDKKIPLLGICLGLQLFFNTSEEFGKSNGLGLIKGNVKKLPSISQKNERLKIPNMGWFKVDLNNRLNSDIFSKFVKSINENNLYYFVHSFFVDPIEKKNIAATYNFGGHKIPAIVSKDNFIGCQFHPEKSGKKGLEIISNFLKLS
;
A
#
# COMPACT_ATOMS: atom_id res chain seq x y z
N MET A 1 -16.52 0.67 -14.66
CA MET A 1 -15.28 1.47 -14.62
C MET A 1 -14.38 1.09 -15.79
N LYS A 2 -14.02 2.05 -16.64
CA LYS A 2 -13.24 1.81 -17.89
C LYS A 2 -11.88 1.10 -17.69
N THR A 3 -11.21 1.38 -16.58
CA THR A 3 -9.89 0.77 -16.25
C THR A 3 -9.96 -0.72 -15.94
N ARG A 4 -11.05 -1.20 -15.32
CA ARG A 4 -11.24 -2.61 -15.00
C ARG A 4 -11.42 -3.44 -16.27
N ASP A 5 -12.25 -2.93 -17.18
CA ASP A 5 -12.60 -3.64 -18.42
C ASP A 5 -11.45 -3.68 -19.43
N LYS A 6 -10.61 -2.65 -19.46
CA LYS A 6 -9.49 -2.51 -20.39
C LYS A 6 -8.14 -3.00 -19.85
N LYS A 7 -8.09 -3.52 -18.62
CA LYS A 7 -6.84 -3.92 -17.95
C LYS A 7 -5.78 -2.82 -17.89
N ILE A 8 -6.19 -1.55 -17.95
CA ILE A 8 -5.28 -0.42 -17.80
C ILE A 8 -4.76 -0.40 -16.36
N PRO A 9 -3.43 -0.39 -16.14
CA PRO A 9 -2.88 -0.30 -14.80
C PRO A 9 -3.36 0.95 -14.06
N LEU A 10 -3.69 0.80 -12.79
CA LEU A 10 -4.10 1.90 -11.91
C LEU A 10 -3.26 1.88 -10.63
N LEU A 11 -2.59 3.00 -10.37
CA LEU A 11 -1.81 3.20 -9.14
C LEU A 11 -2.60 4.02 -8.13
N GLY A 12 -2.82 3.46 -6.93
CA GLY A 12 -3.36 4.18 -5.78
C GLY A 12 -2.24 4.56 -4.80
N ILE A 13 -2.13 5.83 -4.46
CA ILE A 13 -1.13 6.33 -3.49
C ILE A 13 -1.86 6.76 -2.23
N CYS A 14 -1.44 6.24 -1.06
CA CYS A 14 -1.96 6.55 0.26
C CYS A 14 -3.50 6.44 0.33
N LEU A 15 -4.24 7.53 0.35
CA LEU A 15 -5.70 7.55 0.30
C LEU A 15 -6.22 6.87 -0.98
N GLY A 16 -5.52 7.02 -2.11
CA GLY A 16 -5.86 6.35 -3.38
C GLY A 16 -5.82 4.82 -3.28
N LEU A 17 -4.87 4.23 -2.55
CA LEU A 17 -4.88 2.82 -2.21
C LEU A 17 -6.10 2.46 -1.36
N GLN A 18 -6.40 3.25 -0.34
CA GLN A 18 -7.52 2.99 0.59
C GLN A 18 -8.88 3.01 -0.13
N LEU A 19 -9.02 3.86 -1.15
CA LEU A 19 -10.23 3.91 -1.98
C LEU A 19 -10.52 2.62 -2.76
N PHE A 20 -9.52 1.75 -2.99
CA PHE A 20 -9.74 0.47 -3.67
C PHE A 20 -10.56 -0.52 -2.85
N PHE A 21 -10.68 -0.33 -1.55
CA PHE A 21 -11.33 -1.26 -0.61
C PHE A 21 -12.83 -1.04 -0.51
N ASN A 22 -13.52 -1.96 0.20
CA ASN A 22 -14.97 -1.90 0.36
C ASN A 22 -15.39 -0.77 1.28
N THR A 23 -14.75 -0.66 2.46
CA THR A 23 -15.14 0.30 3.50
C THR A 23 -13.92 0.90 4.19
N SER A 24 -14.11 2.09 4.76
CA SER A 24 -13.15 2.77 5.61
C SER A 24 -13.80 3.18 6.93
N GLU A 25 -13.04 3.08 8.02
CA GLU A 25 -13.45 3.56 9.35
C GLU A 25 -13.04 5.01 9.61
N GLU A 26 -12.34 5.66 8.67
CA GLU A 26 -11.90 7.04 8.82
C GLU A 26 -13.09 8.00 8.76
N PHE A 27 -13.22 8.86 9.78
CA PHE A 27 -14.35 9.80 9.96
C PHE A 27 -15.75 9.13 9.96
N GLY A 28 -15.84 7.93 10.54
CA GLY A 28 -17.03 7.09 10.48
C GLY A 28 -16.98 6.11 9.31
N LYS A 29 -18.00 5.26 9.21
CA LYS A 29 -18.03 4.24 8.15
C LYS A 29 -18.38 4.86 6.80
N SER A 30 -17.47 4.75 5.85
CA SER A 30 -17.65 5.16 4.46
C SER A 30 -17.39 4.01 3.49
N ASN A 31 -17.97 4.08 2.29
CA ASN A 31 -17.76 3.08 1.24
C ASN A 31 -16.64 3.52 0.29
N GLY A 32 -15.80 2.57 -0.09
CA GLY A 32 -14.81 2.71 -1.16
C GLY A 32 -15.33 2.14 -2.49
N LEU A 33 -14.41 1.88 -3.41
CA LEU A 33 -14.71 1.39 -4.74
C LEU A 33 -14.95 -0.14 -4.81
N GLY A 34 -14.57 -0.89 -3.76
CA GLY A 34 -14.74 -2.33 -3.70
C GLY A 34 -13.97 -3.13 -4.75
N LEU A 35 -12.86 -2.60 -5.27
CA LEU A 35 -12.00 -3.26 -6.27
C LEU A 35 -11.18 -4.38 -5.65
N ILE A 36 -10.78 -4.18 -4.40
CA ILE A 36 -10.07 -5.16 -3.57
C ILE A 36 -10.93 -5.42 -2.34
N LYS A 37 -11.26 -6.68 -2.08
CA LYS A 37 -12.08 -7.04 -0.91
C LYS A 37 -11.29 -6.83 0.38
N GLY A 38 -11.89 -6.11 1.31
CA GLY A 38 -11.31 -5.77 2.60
C GLY A 38 -11.73 -4.40 3.10
N ASN A 39 -11.14 -3.99 4.20
CA ASN A 39 -11.51 -2.77 4.91
C ASN A 39 -10.28 -1.90 5.19
N VAL A 40 -10.51 -0.63 5.42
CA VAL A 40 -9.52 0.32 5.93
C VAL A 40 -9.78 0.50 7.42
N LYS A 41 -8.75 0.23 8.24
CA LYS A 41 -8.81 0.22 9.70
C LYS A 41 -7.81 1.20 10.30
N LYS A 42 -8.06 1.64 11.53
CA LYS A 42 -7.12 2.47 12.28
C LYS A 42 -5.85 1.68 12.63
N LEU A 43 -4.69 2.35 12.53
CA LEU A 43 -3.42 1.79 12.99
C LEU A 43 -3.48 1.40 14.47
N PRO A 44 -2.76 0.32 14.87
CA PRO A 44 -2.65 -0.03 16.29
C PRO A 44 -1.98 1.09 17.08
N SER A 45 -2.54 1.40 18.25
CA SER A 45 -2.01 2.44 19.15
C SER A 45 -0.99 1.90 20.16
N ILE A 46 -0.84 0.57 20.23
CA ILE A 46 0.06 -0.13 21.16
C ILE A 46 0.95 -1.07 20.34
N SER A 47 2.25 -1.05 20.62
CA SER A 47 3.22 -1.96 20.00
C SER A 47 3.09 -3.39 20.56
N GLN A 48 3.72 -4.35 19.89
CA GLN A 48 3.82 -5.73 20.40
C GLN A 48 4.60 -5.83 21.73
N LYS A 49 5.34 -4.79 22.12
CA LYS A 49 6.04 -4.68 23.41
C LYS A 49 5.28 -3.85 24.45
N ASN A 50 3.98 -3.61 24.23
CA ASN A 50 3.13 -2.79 25.13
C ASN A 50 3.54 -1.31 25.25
N GLU A 51 4.23 -0.77 24.27
CA GLU A 51 4.60 0.64 24.22
C GLU A 51 3.57 1.44 23.41
N ARG A 52 3.30 2.68 23.80
CA ARG A 52 2.38 3.57 23.09
C ARG A 52 2.98 4.01 21.74
N LEU A 53 2.21 3.83 20.67
CA LEU A 53 2.59 4.25 19.33
C LEU A 53 1.97 5.60 18.99
N LYS A 54 2.77 6.45 18.33
CA LYS A 54 2.29 7.75 17.85
C LYS A 54 1.50 7.58 16.55
N ILE A 55 0.27 8.12 16.52
CA ILE A 55 -0.60 8.19 15.35
C ILE A 55 -0.94 9.66 15.09
N PRO A 56 -0.83 10.14 13.83
CA PRO A 56 -0.44 9.41 12.63
C PRO A 56 0.99 8.87 12.68
N ASN A 57 1.21 7.71 12.03
CA ASN A 57 2.56 7.25 11.73
C ASN A 57 3.14 8.16 10.66
N MET A 58 4.24 8.82 10.96
CA MET A 58 4.92 9.75 10.06
C MET A 58 6.42 9.49 10.12
N GLY A 59 7.01 9.17 8.99
CA GLY A 59 8.45 8.91 8.93
C GLY A 59 8.87 8.08 7.72
N TRP A 60 10.12 7.65 7.78
CA TRP A 60 10.79 6.90 6.71
C TRP A 60 10.99 5.46 7.16
N PHE A 61 10.45 4.51 6.41
CA PHE A 61 10.49 3.09 6.74
C PHE A 61 10.93 2.26 5.54
N LYS A 62 11.61 1.15 5.84
CA LYS A 62 11.87 0.08 4.87
C LYS A 62 10.60 -0.71 4.62
N VAL A 63 10.51 -1.32 3.45
CA VAL A 63 9.44 -2.24 3.09
C VAL A 63 9.99 -3.64 2.90
N ASP A 64 9.27 -4.64 3.38
CA ASP A 64 9.58 -6.05 3.21
C ASP A 64 8.70 -6.61 2.08
N LEU A 65 9.32 -7.04 0.99
CA LEU A 65 8.61 -7.58 -0.17
C LEU A 65 8.11 -9.00 0.07
N ASN A 66 6.90 -9.27 -0.38
CA ASN A 66 6.38 -10.63 -0.44
C ASN A 66 6.75 -11.28 -1.78
N ASN A 67 7.77 -12.14 -1.78
CA ASN A 67 8.29 -12.81 -2.96
C ASN A 67 7.33 -13.85 -3.59
N ARG A 68 6.13 -14.04 -3.04
CA ARG A 68 5.13 -15.03 -3.53
C ARG A 68 4.16 -14.46 -4.57
N LEU A 69 4.32 -13.21 -4.96
CA LEU A 69 3.40 -12.55 -5.91
C LEU A 69 3.85 -12.81 -7.34
N ASN A 70 3.00 -13.50 -8.09
CA ASN A 70 3.23 -13.92 -9.47
C ASN A 70 2.37 -13.14 -10.49
N SER A 71 2.05 -11.87 -10.27
CA SER A 71 1.40 -11.09 -11.32
C SER A 71 2.46 -10.41 -12.19
N ASP A 72 2.31 -10.49 -13.53
CA ASP A 72 3.26 -9.88 -14.49
C ASP A 72 3.38 -8.37 -14.29
N ILE A 73 2.27 -7.70 -13.99
CA ILE A 73 2.25 -6.26 -13.74
C ILE A 73 3.03 -5.93 -12.47
N PHE A 74 2.78 -6.68 -11.39
CA PHE A 74 3.47 -6.46 -10.13
C PHE A 74 4.96 -6.78 -10.22
N SER A 75 5.34 -7.86 -10.90
CA SER A 75 6.76 -8.24 -11.05
C SER A 75 7.59 -7.18 -11.77
N LYS A 76 6.99 -6.50 -12.75
CA LYS A 76 7.63 -5.34 -13.43
C LYS A 76 7.71 -4.12 -12.52
N PHE A 77 6.65 -3.84 -11.77
CA PHE A 77 6.59 -2.73 -10.82
C PHE A 77 7.60 -2.91 -9.68
N VAL A 78 7.68 -4.14 -9.11
CA VAL A 78 8.52 -4.44 -7.95
C VAL A 78 10.02 -4.31 -8.22
N LYS A 79 10.45 -4.42 -9.48
CA LYS A 79 11.87 -4.21 -9.85
C LYS A 79 12.40 -2.83 -9.47
N SER A 80 11.51 -1.85 -9.25
CA SER A 80 11.85 -0.51 -8.79
C SER A 80 11.94 -0.39 -7.28
N ILE A 81 11.46 -1.39 -6.55
CA ILE A 81 11.41 -1.34 -5.08
C ILE A 81 12.64 -2.04 -4.53
N ASN A 82 13.40 -1.31 -3.74
CA ASN A 82 14.57 -1.83 -3.06
C ASN A 82 14.32 -1.82 -1.54
N GLU A 83 14.36 -3.00 -0.91
CA GLU A 83 14.15 -3.17 0.53
C GLU A 83 15.18 -2.44 1.40
N ASN A 84 16.32 -2.06 0.84
CA ASN A 84 17.32 -1.24 1.55
C ASN A 84 16.99 0.25 1.55
N ASN A 85 16.07 0.70 0.71
CA ASN A 85 15.65 2.10 0.67
C ASN A 85 14.59 2.39 1.71
N LEU A 86 14.54 3.64 2.12
CA LEU A 86 13.50 4.19 2.97
C LEU A 86 12.46 4.91 2.11
N TYR A 87 11.19 4.69 2.46
CA TYR A 87 10.04 5.34 1.82
C TYR A 87 9.28 6.14 2.87
N TYR A 88 8.71 7.26 2.46
CA TYR A 88 7.99 8.17 3.35
C TYR A 88 6.54 7.75 3.56
N PHE A 89 6.17 7.55 4.82
CA PHE A 89 4.81 7.24 5.25
C PHE A 89 4.23 8.38 6.08
N VAL A 90 2.97 8.69 5.87
CA VAL A 90 2.16 9.55 6.75
C VAL A 90 0.71 9.10 6.69
N HIS A 91 0.25 8.33 7.68
CA HIS A 91 -1.12 7.85 7.73
C HIS A 91 -1.55 7.42 9.12
N SER A 92 -2.85 7.40 9.37
CA SER A 92 -3.49 6.93 10.60
C SER A 92 -4.28 5.66 10.41
N PHE A 93 -4.63 5.33 9.16
CA PHE A 93 -5.41 4.16 8.76
C PHE A 93 -4.62 3.31 7.78
N PHE A 94 -4.88 2.02 7.75
CA PHE A 94 -4.22 1.06 6.87
C PHE A 94 -5.24 0.11 6.24
N VAL A 95 -4.88 -0.46 5.12
CA VAL A 95 -5.72 -1.43 4.40
C VAL A 95 -5.54 -2.84 4.96
N ASP A 96 -6.65 -3.55 5.13
CA ASP A 96 -6.68 -4.95 5.57
C ASP A 96 -7.39 -5.81 4.52
N PRO A 97 -6.68 -6.32 3.50
CA PRO A 97 -7.24 -7.20 2.49
C PRO A 97 -7.73 -8.51 3.10
N ILE A 98 -8.91 -9.00 2.68
CA ILE A 98 -9.40 -10.32 3.06
C ILE A 98 -8.45 -11.40 2.50
N GLU A 99 -8.08 -11.29 1.23
CA GLU A 99 -7.13 -12.19 0.60
C GLU A 99 -5.70 -11.69 0.85
N LYS A 100 -5.00 -12.31 1.79
CA LYS A 100 -3.62 -11.91 2.18
C LYS A 100 -2.60 -12.06 1.04
N LYS A 101 -2.89 -12.87 0.02
CA LYS A 101 -2.09 -12.94 -1.21
C LYS A 101 -2.00 -11.62 -1.97
N ASN A 102 -2.94 -10.69 -1.75
CA ASN A 102 -2.90 -9.37 -2.37
C ASN A 102 -1.89 -8.42 -1.70
N ILE A 103 -1.36 -8.77 -0.52
CA ILE A 103 -0.34 -7.97 0.17
C ILE A 103 1.01 -8.25 -0.49
N ALA A 104 1.51 -7.27 -1.21
CA ALA A 104 2.75 -7.34 -1.97
C ALA A 104 3.99 -6.97 -1.15
N ALA A 105 3.82 -6.05 -0.22
CA ALA A 105 4.85 -5.65 0.72
C ALA A 105 4.23 -5.18 2.03
N THR A 106 4.99 -5.30 3.11
CA THR A 106 4.64 -4.80 4.44
C THR A 106 5.75 -3.88 4.95
N TYR A 107 5.45 -3.10 5.99
CA TYR A 107 6.46 -2.44 6.81
C TYR A 107 6.18 -2.69 8.29
N ASN A 108 7.21 -2.51 9.12
CA ASN A 108 7.09 -2.73 10.57
C ASN A 108 6.66 -1.43 11.26
N PHE A 109 5.54 -1.50 11.99
CA PHE A 109 5.06 -0.42 12.85
C PHE A 109 4.84 -0.96 14.26
N GLY A 110 5.79 -0.71 15.16
CA GLY A 110 5.73 -1.20 16.54
C GLY A 110 5.65 -2.73 16.68
N GLY A 111 6.26 -3.47 15.76
CA GLY A 111 6.20 -4.93 15.70
C GLY A 111 5.04 -5.46 14.83
N HIS A 112 4.06 -4.64 14.49
CA HIS A 112 2.97 -5.03 13.61
C HIS A 112 3.41 -4.94 12.14
N LYS A 113 3.11 -5.97 11.35
CA LYS A 113 3.29 -5.96 9.90
C LYS A 113 2.10 -5.27 9.25
N ILE A 114 2.32 -4.05 8.77
CA ILE A 114 1.30 -3.23 8.12
C ILE A 114 1.48 -3.31 6.59
N PRO A 115 0.41 -3.54 5.80
CA PRO A 115 0.50 -3.52 4.35
C PRO A 115 1.05 -2.19 3.83
N ALA A 116 2.14 -2.27 3.08
CA ALA A 116 2.78 -1.13 2.43
C ALA A 116 2.44 -1.05 0.95
N ILE A 117 2.31 -2.22 0.30
CA ILE A 117 1.91 -2.33 -1.11
C ILE A 117 0.89 -3.46 -1.22
N VAL A 118 -0.16 -3.20 -1.97
CA VAL A 118 -1.20 -4.17 -2.32
C VAL A 118 -1.33 -4.23 -3.83
N SER A 119 -1.48 -5.44 -4.37
CA SER A 119 -1.66 -5.67 -5.80
C SER A 119 -2.76 -6.69 -6.05
N LYS A 120 -3.65 -6.41 -7.01
CA LYS A 120 -4.66 -7.31 -7.52
C LYS A 120 -5.03 -6.94 -8.95
N ASP A 121 -4.96 -7.91 -9.85
CA ASP A 121 -5.23 -7.71 -11.28
C ASP A 121 -4.36 -6.55 -11.84
N ASN A 122 -5.00 -5.49 -12.33
CA ASN A 122 -4.36 -4.28 -12.84
C ASN A 122 -4.29 -3.13 -11.80
N PHE A 123 -4.65 -3.39 -10.54
CA PHE A 123 -4.61 -2.42 -9.46
C PHE A 123 -3.35 -2.62 -8.62
N ILE A 124 -2.59 -1.56 -8.44
CA ILE A 124 -1.44 -1.49 -7.55
C ILE A 124 -1.63 -0.30 -6.61
N GLY A 125 -1.39 -0.48 -5.34
CA GLY A 125 -1.47 0.61 -4.39
C GLY A 125 -0.32 0.60 -3.40
N CYS A 126 0.21 1.77 -3.07
CA CYS A 126 1.19 1.96 -2.01
C CYS A 126 0.66 2.89 -0.91
N GLN A 127 0.89 2.50 0.34
CA GLN A 127 0.53 3.29 1.51
C GLN A 127 1.50 4.45 1.72
N PHE A 128 2.77 4.27 1.36
CA PHE A 128 3.75 5.35 1.37
C PHE A 128 3.54 6.31 0.17
N HIS A 129 4.19 7.45 0.23
CA HIS A 129 4.16 8.48 -0.81
C HIS A 129 5.43 8.39 -1.67
N PRO A 130 5.41 7.71 -2.83
CA PRO A 130 6.57 7.65 -3.70
C PRO A 130 7.00 9.04 -4.19
N GLU A 131 6.05 9.95 -4.43
CA GLU A 131 6.33 11.34 -4.82
C GLU A 131 7.06 12.17 -3.75
N LYS A 132 7.04 11.69 -2.49
CA LYS A 132 7.75 12.28 -1.34
C LYS A 132 8.93 11.43 -0.86
N SER A 133 9.25 10.35 -1.55
CA SER A 133 10.29 9.39 -1.17
C SER A 133 11.60 9.59 -1.93
N GLY A 134 11.87 10.82 -2.38
CA GLY A 134 13.10 11.18 -3.08
C GLY A 134 13.24 10.50 -4.44
N LYS A 135 14.49 10.39 -4.92
CA LYS A 135 14.80 9.81 -6.24
C LYS A 135 14.26 8.37 -6.38
N LYS A 136 14.36 7.56 -5.33
CA LYS A 136 13.90 6.17 -5.35
C LYS A 136 12.39 6.05 -5.41
N GLY A 137 11.66 6.96 -4.77
CA GLY A 137 10.22 7.05 -4.92
C GLY A 137 9.79 7.45 -6.33
N LEU A 138 10.49 8.40 -6.96
CA LEU A 138 10.21 8.80 -8.33
C LEU A 138 10.50 7.69 -9.35
N GLU A 139 11.50 6.85 -9.11
CA GLU A 139 11.76 5.65 -9.92
C GLU A 139 10.56 4.69 -9.91
N ILE A 140 9.85 4.55 -8.78
CA ILE A 140 8.63 3.75 -8.67
C ILE A 140 7.55 4.28 -9.62
N ILE A 141 7.29 5.58 -9.58
CA ILE A 141 6.31 6.22 -10.48
C ILE A 141 6.71 6.06 -11.94
N SER A 142 7.99 6.31 -12.27
CA SER A 142 8.51 6.14 -13.62
C SER A 142 8.32 4.71 -14.15
N ASN A 143 8.56 3.70 -13.31
CA ASN A 143 8.37 2.30 -13.72
C ASN A 143 6.89 1.92 -13.83
N PHE A 144 6.02 2.49 -13.00
CA PHE A 144 4.58 2.32 -13.17
C PHE A 144 4.11 2.86 -14.54
N LEU A 145 4.57 4.03 -14.94
CA LEU A 145 4.20 4.63 -16.23
C LEU A 145 4.65 3.81 -17.44
N LYS A 146 5.65 2.93 -17.28
CA LYS A 146 6.10 2.00 -18.33
C LYS A 146 5.27 0.71 -18.41
N LEU A 147 4.29 0.53 -17.53
CA LEU A 147 3.39 -0.65 -17.53
C LEU A 147 2.24 -0.51 -18.52
N SER A 148 1.99 0.69 -19.01
CA SER A 148 0.92 1.01 -19.97
C SER A 148 1.36 0.75 -21.40
#